data_6dc3f1577933f5a8a940c0781d4108fa
#
_entry.id   6dc3f1577933f5a8a940c0781d4108fa
#
_cell.length_a   1.000
_cell.length_b   1.000
_cell.length_c   1.000
_cell.angle_alpha   90.00
_cell.angle_beta   90.00
_cell.angle_gamma   90.00
#
_symmetry.space_group_name_H-M   'P 1'
#
loop_
_entity.id
_entity.type
_entity.pdbx_description
1 polymer ?
#
loop_
_entity_poly.entity_id
_entity_poly.type
_entity_poly.pdbx_seq_one_letter_code
_entity_poly.pdbx_strand_id
1 'polypeptide(L)'
;FGTSHGPSVGAILNGVPAGIVLDYPALEQAMASRRPGGRYASKRREADHVEILSGVLDGKTTGEQIEISIANTDAKSRDYSFLPDHPRPGHQDMVMHKRTNGEADLRGGGSSSARLTAALVAAAAVLSPLLNKVGIECEAHVGAIGQVKAQSMKLCPPRWESEACQEMRCRDPVAALAMVETVEQHRMSRNSIGSRVDLCVTGVPLGLGEPWFDGLEPALARAMMSIPAARGVTFGRGFDVVEMSGLEHNDAWGGTDELPKLMGEKPDGVLAGLATGSPIHVSVAFKPPSSIASEQLTLNLATDSIEPLVVGGRHDPVLGPRAVSVVEAMAKLVLCDLALRGGFFDE
;
A
#
# COMPACT_ATOMS: atom_id res chain seq x y z
N PHE A 1 13.28 -7.16 -5.28
CA PHE A 1 14.20 -7.04 -6.43
C PHE A 1 13.47 -6.84 -7.74
N GLY A 2 14.22 -6.50 -8.80
CA GLY A 2 13.70 -6.32 -10.15
C GLY A 2 13.34 -4.89 -10.51
N THR A 3 12.85 -4.70 -11.73
CA THR A 3 12.39 -3.42 -12.29
C THR A 3 11.13 -3.62 -13.12
N SER A 4 10.36 -2.55 -13.36
CA SER A 4 9.08 -2.65 -14.08
C SER A 4 9.20 -3.10 -15.55
N HIS A 5 10.38 -3.00 -16.15
CA HIS A 5 10.67 -3.43 -17.52
C HIS A 5 11.78 -4.48 -17.58
N GLY A 6 12.23 -5.00 -16.44
CA GLY A 6 13.04 -6.20 -16.33
C GLY A 6 12.23 -7.47 -16.56
N PRO A 7 12.86 -8.65 -16.54
CA PRO A 7 12.18 -9.93 -16.78
C PRO A 7 11.14 -10.27 -15.69
N SER A 8 11.43 -9.91 -14.44
CA SER A 8 10.56 -10.17 -13.31
C SER A 8 10.71 -9.10 -12.22
N VAL A 9 9.77 -9.11 -11.27
CA VAL A 9 9.88 -8.46 -9.96
C VAL A 9 9.72 -9.53 -8.89
N GLY A 10 10.35 -9.34 -7.73
CA GLY A 10 10.28 -10.35 -6.68
C GLY A 10 10.58 -9.80 -5.30
N ALA A 11 10.51 -10.71 -4.31
CA ALA A 11 10.85 -10.45 -2.91
C ALA A 11 11.64 -11.63 -2.34
N ILE A 12 12.49 -11.32 -1.38
CA ILE A 12 13.25 -12.29 -0.60
C ILE A 12 12.85 -12.12 0.86
N LEU A 13 12.38 -13.20 1.48
CA LEU A 13 12.02 -13.25 2.89
C LEU A 13 13.06 -14.06 3.64
N ASN A 14 13.58 -13.51 4.73
CA ASN A 14 14.49 -14.18 5.64
C ASN A 14 13.88 -14.23 7.03
N GLY A 15 14.24 -15.23 7.82
CA GLY A 15 13.78 -15.39 9.20
C GLY A 15 12.36 -15.90 9.36
N VAL A 16 11.75 -16.43 8.30
CA VAL A 16 10.44 -17.07 8.37
C VAL A 16 10.58 -18.44 9.04
N PRO A 17 9.84 -18.75 10.12
CA PRO A 17 9.91 -20.04 10.79
C PRO A 17 9.56 -21.22 9.85
N ALA A 18 10.13 -22.38 10.12
CA ALA A 18 9.79 -23.62 9.41
C ALA A 18 8.40 -24.12 9.81
N GLY A 19 7.77 -24.88 8.90
CA GLY A 19 6.52 -25.62 9.17
C GLY A 19 5.23 -24.80 8.98
N ILE A 20 5.30 -23.56 8.51
CA ILE A 20 4.11 -22.75 8.20
C ILE A 20 3.48 -23.29 6.92
N VAL A 21 2.21 -23.71 6.99
CA VAL A 21 1.43 -24.14 5.83
C VAL A 21 0.99 -22.91 5.03
N LEU A 22 1.34 -22.87 3.76
CA LEU A 22 0.93 -21.79 2.86
C LEU A 22 -0.55 -21.92 2.50
N ASP A 23 -1.26 -20.79 2.52
CA ASP A 23 -2.62 -20.67 2.01
C ASP A 23 -2.58 -20.16 0.55
N TYR A 24 -2.46 -21.07 -0.41
CA TYR A 24 -2.44 -20.72 -1.83
C TYR A 24 -3.73 -20.04 -2.32
N PRO A 25 -4.95 -20.43 -1.91
CA PRO A 25 -6.17 -19.69 -2.22
C PRO A 25 -6.11 -18.24 -1.75
N ALA A 26 -5.67 -17.98 -0.52
CA ALA A 26 -5.51 -16.63 0.01
C ALA A 26 -4.43 -15.82 -0.75
N LEU A 27 -3.32 -16.48 -1.15
CA LEU A 27 -2.30 -15.86 -2.00
C LEU A 27 -2.88 -15.44 -3.36
N GLU A 28 -3.63 -16.31 -4.03
CA GLU A 28 -4.28 -16.00 -5.31
C GLU A 28 -5.29 -14.85 -5.16
N GLN A 29 -6.09 -14.86 -4.09
CA GLN A 29 -7.05 -13.80 -3.79
C GLN A 29 -6.36 -12.46 -3.54
N ALA A 30 -5.27 -12.43 -2.77
CA ALA A 30 -4.48 -11.23 -2.52
C ALA A 30 -3.92 -10.66 -3.82
N MET A 31 -3.36 -11.51 -4.68
CA MET A 31 -2.86 -11.10 -5.99
C MET A 31 -3.98 -10.62 -6.91
N ALA A 32 -5.14 -11.28 -6.93
CA ALA A 32 -6.31 -10.85 -7.68
C ALA A 32 -6.83 -9.48 -7.23
N SER A 33 -6.83 -9.22 -5.92
CA SER A 33 -7.27 -7.92 -5.37
C SER A 33 -6.37 -6.75 -5.82
N ARG A 34 -5.09 -7.01 -6.09
CA ARG A 34 -4.11 -6.02 -6.56
C ARG A 34 -4.20 -5.76 -8.07
N ARG A 35 -4.63 -6.75 -8.85
CA ARG A 35 -4.65 -6.63 -10.32
C ARG A 35 -5.51 -5.46 -10.79
N PRO A 36 -5.08 -4.74 -11.85
CA PRO A 36 -5.97 -3.78 -12.49
C PRO A 36 -7.11 -4.55 -13.15
N GLY A 37 -8.33 -4.32 -12.74
CA GLY A 37 -9.51 -5.06 -13.25
C GLY A 37 -10.76 -4.21 -13.37
N GLY A 38 -10.78 -3.00 -12.82
CA GLY A 38 -11.92 -2.09 -12.87
C GLY A 38 -11.89 -1.15 -14.08
N ARG A 39 -13.03 -0.51 -14.36
CA ARG A 39 -13.25 0.47 -15.43
C ARG A 39 -12.25 1.65 -15.38
N TYR A 40 -11.81 1.99 -14.18
CA TYR A 40 -10.92 3.13 -13.89
C TYR A 40 -9.46 2.72 -13.64
N ALA A 41 -9.13 1.45 -13.77
CA ALA A 41 -7.76 0.96 -13.69
C ALA A 41 -7.10 0.93 -15.07
N SER A 42 -5.76 0.94 -15.10
CA SER A 42 -5.01 0.80 -16.35
C SER A 42 -5.39 -0.51 -17.05
N LYS A 43 -5.44 -0.48 -18.39
CA LYS A 43 -5.75 -1.66 -19.22
C LYS A 43 -4.58 -2.67 -19.29
N ARG A 44 -3.69 -2.69 -18.30
CA ARG A 44 -2.65 -3.72 -18.22
C ARG A 44 -3.27 -5.06 -17.87
N ARG A 45 -2.84 -6.10 -18.58
CA ARG A 45 -3.25 -7.50 -18.35
C ARG A 45 -2.04 -8.30 -17.92
N GLU A 46 -1.69 -8.19 -16.66
CA GLU A 46 -0.65 -9.03 -16.05
C GLU A 46 -1.34 -10.10 -15.23
N ALA A 47 -1.00 -11.36 -15.50
CA ALA A 47 -1.56 -12.49 -14.75
C ALA A 47 -1.08 -12.47 -13.28
N ASP A 48 0.05 -11.81 -12.99
CA ASP A 48 0.68 -11.75 -11.67
C ASP A 48 0.81 -13.15 -11.03
N HIS A 49 1.20 -14.15 -11.86
CA HIS A 49 1.45 -15.49 -11.37
C HIS A 49 2.67 -15.47 -10.44
N VAL A 50 2.48 -15.99 -9.23
CA VAL A 50 3.52 -16.05 -8.21
C VAL A 50 4.25 -17.39 -8.31
N GLU A 51 5.56 -17.34 -8.49
CA GLU A 51 6.44 -18.48 -8.39
C GLU A 51 7.25 -18.38 -7.09
N ILE A 52 7.22 -19.42 -6.28
CA ILE A 52 8.07 -19.54 -5.08
C ILE A 52 9.24 -20.45 -5.46
N LEU A 53 10.42 -19.85 -5.55
CA LEU A 53 11.63 -20.50 -6.09
C LEU A 53 12.42 -21.26 -5.03
N SER A 54 12.31 -20.87 -3.74
CA SER A 54 13.00 -21.50 -2.63
C SER A 54 12.26 -21.33 -1.30
N GLY A 55 12.69 -22.04 -0.26
CA GLY A 55 12.23 -21.90 1.12
C GLY A 55 10.86 -22.52 1.42
N VAL A 56 10.27 -23.26 0.46
CA VAL A 56 9.00 -23.99 0.63
C VAL A 56 9.12 -25.39 0.05
N LEU A 57 8.70 -26.39 0.81
CA LEU A 57 8.65 -27.79 0.40
C LEU A 57 7.28 -28.37 0.80
N ASP A 58 6.61 -29.07 -0.11
CA ASP A 58 5.27 -29.66 0.11
C ASP A 58 4.25 -28.69 0.73
N GLY A 59 4.28 -27.42 0.28
CA GLY A 59 3.39 -26.37 0.74
C GLY A 59 3.67 -25.84 2.15
N LYS A 60 4.85 -26.15 2.72
CA LYS A 60 5.29 -25.67 4.04
C LYS A 60 6.62 -24.95 3.94
N THR A 61 6.80 -23.92 4.76
CA THR A 61 8.10 -23.23 4.89
C THR A 61 9.15 -24.16 5.50
N THR A 62 10.40 -24.03 5.04
CA THR A 62 11.53 -24.86 5.51
C THR A 62 12.37 -24.18 6.59
N GLY A 63 12.16 -22.88 6.85
CA GLY A 63 13.03 -22.07 7.70
C GLY A 63 14.19 -21.43 6.93
N GLU A 64 14.38 -21.80 5.67
CA GLU A 64 15.34 -21.17 4.78
C GLU A 64 14.77 -19.92 4.11
N GLN A 65 15.63 -19.19 3.38
CA GLN A 65 15.23 -18.03 2.60
C GLN A 65 14.12 -18.39 1.59
N ILE A 66 13.01 -17.64 1.62
CA ILE A 66 11.94 -17.77 0.63
C ILE A 66 12.16 -16.74 -0.46
N GLU A 67 12.28 -17.20 -1.70
CA GLU A 67 12.37 -16.34 -2.87
C GLU A 67 11.07 -16.40 -3.67
N ILE A 68 10.46 -15.23 -3.88
CA ILE A 68 9.22 -15.04 -4.63
C ILE A 68 9.54 -14.30 -5.92
N SER A 69 9.09 -14.80 -7.07
CA SER A 69 9.25 -14.18 -8.38
C SER A 69 7.91 -14.04 -9.11
N ILE A 70 7.76 -12.94 -9.84
CA ILE A 70 6.58 -12.62 -10.65
C ILE A 70 7.06 -12.08 -11.99
N ALA A 71 6.79 -12.80 -13.08
CA ALA A 71 7.20 -12.41 -14.42
C ALA A 71 6.50 -11.13 -14.90
N ASN A 72 7.22 -10.29 -15.65
CA ASN A 72 6.67 -9.14 -16.35
C ASN A 72 6.29 -9.52 -17.77
N THR A 73 4.99 -9.59 -18.05
CA THR A 73 4.47 -10.07 -19.35
C THR A 73 3.86 -8.98 -20.23
N ASP A 74 3.52 -7.80 -19.70
CA ASP A 74 2.85 -6.70 -20.44
C ASP A 74 3.62 -5.36 -20.34
N ALA A 75 4.94 -5.39 -20.49
CA ALA A 75 5.77 -4.19 -20.53
C ALA A 75 5.80 -3.59 -21.94
N LYS A 76 5.30 -2.33 -22.11
CA LYS A 76 5.28 -1.60 -23.40
C LYS A 76 6.32 -0.50 -23.42
N SER A 77 7.53 -0.82 -23.84
CA SER A 77 8.66 0.13 -23.90
C SER A 77 8.41 1.31 -24.84
N ARG A 78 7.58 1.14 -25.87
CA ARG A 78 7.23 2.20 -26.85
C ARG A 78 6.50 3.40 -26.22
N ASP A 79 5.78 3.19 -25.12
CA ASP A 79 5.04 4.27 -24.42
C ASP A 79 5.98 5.30 -23.75
N TYR A 80 7.29 5.05 -23.75
CA TYR A 80 8.32 5.87 -23.09
C TYR A 80 9.37 6.42 -24.04
N SER A 81 9.04 6.58 -25.35
CA SER A 81 9.96 7.08 -26.37
C SER A 81 10.41 8.53 -26.15
N PHE A 82 9.69 9.29 -25.33
CA PHE A 82 10.06 10.66 -24.94
C PHE A 82 11.19 10.73 -23.90
N LEU A 83 11.53 9.60 -23.25
CA LEU A 83 12.65 9.51 -22.32
C LEU A 83 13.95 9.16 -23.06
N PRO A 84 15.11 9.66 -22.59
CA PRO A 84 15.29 10.52 -21.40
C PRO A 84 15.04 12.01 -21.64
N ASP A 85 14.86 12.46 -22.89
CA ASP A 85 14.89 13.86 -23.28
C ASP A 85 13.82 14.72 -22.58
N HIS A 86 12.63 14.16 -22.38
CA HIS A 86 11.51 14.87 -21.74
C HIS A 86 11.11 14.18 -20.43
N PRO A 87 11.78 14.47 -19.29
CA PRO A 87 11.38 13.90 -17.99
C PRO A 87 9.98 14.39 -17.59
N ARG A 88 9.14 13.45 -17.10
CA ARG A 88 7.77 13.75 -16.71
C ARG A 88 7.72 14.68 -15.50
N PRO A 89 6.92 15.76 -15.53
CA PRO A 89 6.67 16.59 -14.35
C PRO A 89 6.11 15.74 -13.18
N GLY A 90 6.59 16.04 -11.98
CA GLY A 90 6.15 15.32 -10.77
C GLY A 90 6.53 13.84 -10.69
N HIS A 91 7.31 13.32 -11.63
CA HIS A 91 7.88 11.97 -11.63
C HIS A 91 9.36 11.98 -11.23
N GLN A 92 9.90 10.80 -10.94
CA GLN A 92 11.32 10.67 -10.55
C GLN A 92 12.32 10.79 -11.71
N ASP A 93 11.87 10.88 -12.95
CA ASP A 93 12.70 10.73 -14.15
C ASP A 93 13.96 11.61 -14.09
N MET A 94 13.79 12.91 -13.85
CA MET A 94 14.91 13.86 -13.75
C MET A 94 15.86 13.53 -12.59
N VAL A 95 15.31 13.20 -11.43
CA VAL A 95 16.11 12.90 -10.23
C VAL A 95 16.95 11.65 -10.45
N MET A 96 16.35 10.61 -11.03
CA MET A 96 17.05 9.36 -11.33
C MET A 96 18.07 9.54 -12.46
N HIS A 97 17.73 10.28 -13.50
CA HIS A 97 18.67 10.63 -14.58
C HIS A 97 19.92 11.29 -14.01
N LYS A 98 19.78 12.31 -13.16
CA LYS A 98 20.91 12.99 -12.52
C LYS A 98 21.68 12.11 -11.56
N ARG A 99 20.97 11.33 -10.73
CA ARG A 99 21.61 10.43 -9.74
C ARG A 99 22.50 9.37 -10.39
N THR A 100 22.12 8.90 -11.58
CA THR A 100 22.81 7.80 -12.25
C THR A 100 23.61 8.24 -13.48
N ASN A 101 23.82 9.53 -13.66
CA ASN A 101 24.48 10.11 -14.84
C ASN A 101 23.88 9.60 -16.17
N GLY A 102 22.56 9.43 -16.21
CA GLY A 102 21.83 8.98 -17.39
C GLY A 102 21.78 7.46 -17.61
N GLU A 103 22.39 6.65 -16.74
CA GLU A 103 22.47 5.19 -16.92
C GLU A 103 21.19 4.44 -16.49
N ALA A 104 20.28 5.07 -15.71
CA ALA A 104 19.08 4.41 -15.24
C ALA A 104 18.07 4.14 -16.38
N ASP A 105 17.45 2.97 -16.35
CA ASP A 105 16.24 2.69 -17.13
C ASP A 105 15.05 3.42 -16.50
N LEU A 106 14.61 4.52 -17.13
CA LEU A 106 13.52 5.38 -16.65
C LEU A 106 12.13 4.87 -17.03
N ARG A 107 12.04 3.84 -17.88
CA ARG A 107 10.75 3.31 -18.35
C ARG A 107 9.91 2.79 -17.20
N GLY A 108 8.63 3.19 -17.15
CA GLY A 108 7.66 2.73 -16.16
C GLY A 108 7.99 3.02 -14.69
N GLY A 109 9.07 3.80 -14.42
CA GLY A 109 9.55 4.09 -13.08
C GLY A 109 10.63 3.14 -12.56
N GLY A 110 11.11 2.19 -13.38
CA GLY A 110 12.25 1.31 -13.05
C GLY A 110 12.07 0.55 -11.74
N SER A 111 13.08 0.62 -10.87
CA SER A 111 13.08 0.00 -9.54
C SER A 111 12.17 0.70 -8.50
N SER A 112 11.70 1.91 -8.77
CA SER A 112 10.74 2.63 -7.90
C SER A 112 9.30 2.53 -8.41
N SER A 113 9.04 1.66 -9.37
CA SER A 113 7.71 1.46 -9.93
C SER A 113 6.77 0.79 -8.92
N ALA A 114 5.49 1.20 -8.93
CA ALA A 114 4.43 0.49 -8.19
C ALA A 114 4.27 -0.99 -8.61
N ARG A 115 4.89 -1.43 -9.74
CA ARG A 115 4.95 -2.84 -10.14
C ARG A 115 5.59 -3.72 -9.05
N LEU A 116 6.62 -3.21 -8.36
CA LEU A 116 7.32 -3.96 -7.33
C LEU A 116 6.45 -4.31 -6.12
N THR A 117 5.36 -3.55 -5.90
CA THR A 117 4.42 -3.87 -4.82
C THR A 117 3.70 -5.21 -5.00
N ALA A 118 3.71 -5.81 -6.21
CA ALA A 118 3.18 -7.14 -6.43
C ALA A 118 3.88 -8.19 -5.57
N ALA A 119 5.19 -8.13 -5.51
CA ALA A 119 6.00 -9.04 -4.71
C ALA A 119 5.77 -8.84 -3.20
N LEU A 120 5.52 -7.60 -2.75
CA LEU A 120 5.20 -7.31 -1.35
C LEU A 120 3.82 -7.85 -0.95
N VAL A 121 2.83 -7.76 -1.85
CA VAL A 121 1.51 -8.37 -1.63
C VAL A 121 1.61 -9.88 -1.54
N ALA A 122 2.39 -10.52 -2.43
CA ALA A 122 2.64 -11.95 -2.39
C ALA A 122 3.36 -12.37 -1.09
N ALA A 123 4.40 -11.63 -0.69
CA ALA A 123 5.13 -11.85 0.55
C ALA A 123 4.23 -11.77 1.79
N ALA A 124 3.37 -10.76 1.87
CA ALA A 124 2.42 -10.60 2.96
C ALA A 124 1.39 -11.75 3.00
N ALA A 125 0.95 -12.24 1.85
CA ALA A 125 0.04 -13.39 1.78
C ALA A 125 0.71 -14.68 2.27
N VAL A 126 1.99 -14.90 1.94
CA VAL A 126 2.79 -16.04 2.45
C VAL A 126 2.89 -16.01 3.98
N LEU A 127 2.97 -14.82 4.59
CA LEU A 127 3.08 -14.63 6.03
C LEU A 127 1.73 -14.55 6.76
N SER A 128 0.61 -14.40 6.04
CA SER A 128 -0.72 -14.28 6.65
C SER A 128 -1.09 -15.41 7.62
N PRO A 129 -0.71 -16.71 7.40
CA PRO A 129 -0.99 -17.75 8.37
C PRO A 129 -0.36 -17.52 9.76
N LEU A 130 0.77 -16.83 9.84
CA LEU A 130 1.37 -16.44 11.12
C LEU A 130 0.50 -15.41 11.85
N LEU A 131 0.09 -14.35 11.17
CA LEU A 131 -0.75 -13.31 11.76
C LEU A 131 -2.10 -13.86 12.22
N ASN A 132 -2.68 -14.81 11.46
CA ASN A 132 -3.93 -15.47 11.82
C ASN A 132 -3.83 -16.26 13.13
N LYS A 133 -2.65 -16.83 13.45
CA LYS A 133 -2.45 -17.55 14.72
C LYS A 133 -2.61 -16.66 15.94
N VAL A 134 -2.21 -15.40 15.86
CA VAL A 134 -2.32 -14.42 16.94
C VAL A 134 -3.57 -13.54 16.82
N GLY A 135 -4.40 -13.76 15.79
CA GLY A 135 -5.65 -13.04 15.60
C GLY A 135 -5.51 -11.62 15.02
N ILE A 136 -4.35 -11.30 14.42
CA ILE A 136 -4.14 -9.99 13.81
C ILE A 136 -4.83 -9.93 12.45
N GLU A 137 -5.71 -8.95 12.27
CA GLU A 137 -6.42 -8.66 11.03
C GLU A 137 -6.09 -7.24 10.53
N CYS A 138 -5.89 -7.12 9.22
CA CYS A 138 -5.63 -5.85 8.55
C CYS A 138 -6.69 -5.64 7.49
N GLU A 139 -7.48 -4.58 7.62
CA GLU A 139 -8.51 -4.20 6.67
C GLU A 139 -8.34 -2.77 6.23
N ALA A 140 -8.37 -2.52 4.91
CA ALA A 140 -8.26 -1.19 4.36
C ALA A 140 -9.37 -0.89 3.34
N HIS A 141 -9.67 0.40 3.18
CA HIS A 141 -10.52 0.89 2.12
C HIS A 141 -10.08 2.28 1.64
N VAL A 142 -10.62 2.73 0.52
CA VAL A 142 -10.44 4.11 0.08
C VAL A 142 -11.29 5.02 0.96
N GLY A 143 -10.64 5.81 1.80
CA GLY A 143 -11.27 6.76 2.70
C GLY A 143 -11.53 8.13 2.08
N ALA A 144 -10.84 8.49 0.97
CA ALA A 144 -11.16 9.70 0.22
C ALA A 144 -10.60 9.68 -1.20
N ILE A 145 -11.31 10.34 -2.13
CA ILE A 145 -10.81 10.71 -3.46
C ILE A 145 -11.15 12.19 -3.69
N GLY A 146 -10.12 13.02 -3.86
CA GLY A 146 -10.29 14.47 -3.93
C GLY A 146 -11.01 15.01 -2.71
N GLN A 147 -12.13 15.68 -2.89
CA GLN A 147 -12.96 16.24 -1.82
C GLN A 147 -13.98 15.26 -1.24
N VAL A 148 -14.24 14.15 -1.93
CA VAL A 148 -15.18 13.12 -1.49
C VAL A 148 -14.54 12.28 -0.38
N LYS A 149 -15.18 12.27 0.79
CA LYS A 149 -14.72 11.51 1.96
C LYS A 149 -15.74 10.43 2.31
N ALA A 150 -15.27 9.22 2.56
CA ALA A 150 -16.07 8.14 3.11
C ALA A 150 -16.25 8.32 4.62
N GLN A 151 -17.27 7.68 5.17
CA GLN A 151 -17.42 7.50 6.61
C GLN A 151 -16.32 6.59 7.17
N SER A 152 -16.15 6.62 8.49
CA SER A 152 -15.27 5.68 9.18
C SER A 152 -15.65 4.24 8.86
N MET A 153 -14.68 3.35 8.70
CA MET A 153 -14.92 1.92 8.45
C MET A 153 -15.83 1.25 9.48
N LYS A 154 -15.85 1.72 10.74
CA LYS A 154 -16.77 1.23 11.79
C LYS A 154 -18.25 1.44 11.44
N LEU A 155 -18.56 2.46 10.63
CA LEU A 155 -19.92 2.82 10.22
C LEU A 155 -20.29 2.26 8.85
N CYS A 156 -19.34 1.66 8.15
CA CYS A 156 -19.54 1.09 6.83
C CYS A 156 -19.86 -0.40 6.91
N PRO A 157 -20.62 -0.95 5.93
CA PRO A 157 -20.78 -2.39 5.79
C PRO A 157 -19.42 -3.10 5.70
N PRO A 158 -19.29 -4.35 6.21
CA PRO A 158 -18.04 -5.10 6.17
C PRO A 158 -17.69 -5.61 4.76
N ARG A 159 -18.58 -5.40 3.77
CA ARG A 159 -18.46 -5.89 2.40
C ARG A 159 -18.57 -4.77 1.39
N TRP A 160 -18.13 -5.05 0.18
CA TRP A 160 -18.38 -4.21 -1.00
C TRP A 160 -19.82 -4.47 -1.49
N GLU A 161 -20.77 -3.61 -1.11
CA GLU A 161 -22.20 -3.83 -1.36
C GLU A 161 -22.67 -3.50 -2.79
N SER A 162 -21.86 -2.76 -3.54
CA SER A 162 -22.19 -2.34 -4.89
C SER A 162 -21.01 -2.43 -5.84
N GLU A 163 -21.26 -2.35 -7.14
CA GLU A 163 -20.20 -2.25 -8.15
C GLU A 163 -19.28 -1.02 -7.90
N ALA A 164 -19.87 0.13 -7.54
CA ALA A 164 -19.11 1.32 -7.20
C ALA A 164 -18.19 1.08 -5.98
N CYS A 165 -18.68 0.38 -4.95
CA CYS A 165 -17.87 -0.01 -3.80
C CYS A 165 -16.69 -0.91 -4.21
N GLN A 166 -16.95 -1.86 -5.11
CA GLN A 166 -15.90 -2.76 -5.61
C GLN A 166 -14.88 -2.02 -6.47
N GLU A 167 -15.33 -1.16 -7.38
CA GLU A 167 -14.46 -0.39 -8.27
C GLU A 167 -13.58 0.61 -7.48
N MET A 168 -14.18 1.34 -6.56
CA MET A 168 -13.48 2.34 -5.75
C MET A 168 -12.78 1.76 -4.53
N ARG A 169 -13.00 0.48 -4.21
CA ARG A 169 -12.53 -0.14 -2.97
C ARG A 169 -12.92 0.71 -1.74
N CYS A 170 -14.12 1.26 -1.76
CA CYS A 170 -14.69 2.07 -0.70
C CYS A 170 -15.91 1.36 -0.11
N ARG A 171 -15.94 1.18 1.23
CA ARG A 171 -17.05 0.49 1.92
C ARG A 171 -18.29 1.36 2.11
N ASP A 172 -18.17 2.67 1.95
CA ASP A 172 -19.29 3.61 2.01
C ASP A 172 -19.98 3.68 0.63
N PRO A 173 -21.21 3.15 0.46
CA PRO A 173 -21.87 3.11 -0.84
C PRO A 173 -22.18 4.49 -1.42
N VAL A 174 -22.47 5.46 -0.56
CA VAL A 174 -22.77 6.85 -0.98
C VAL A 174 -21.49 7.53 -1.46
N ALA A 175 -20.44 7.45 -0.66
CA ALA A 175 -19.15 8.00 -1.04
C ALA A 175 -18.58 7.31 -2.28
N ALA A 176 -18.73 5.98 -2.41
CA ALA A 176 -18.24 5.23 -3.57
C ALA A 176 -18.85 5.72 -4.89
N LEU A 177 -20.15 6.00 -4.93
CA LEU A 177 -20.80 6.58 -6.11
C LEU A 177 -20.24 7.97 -6.46
N ALA A 178 -20.11 8.85 -5.49
CA ALA A 178 -19.54 10.18 -5.69
C ALA A 178 -18.05 10.13 -6.09
N MET A 179 -17.30 9.15 -5.60
CA MET A 179 -15.92 8.88 -6.01
C MET A 179 -15.83 8.44 -7.47
N VAL A 180 -16.73 7.57 -7.92
CA VAL A 180 -16.85 7.16 -9.34
C VAL A 180 -17.02 8.38 -10.23
N GLU A 181 -17.97 9.27 -9.92
CA GLU A 181 -18.22 10.50 -10.67
C GLU A 181 -16.98 11.41 -10.71
N THR A 182 -16.33 11.59 -9.55
CA THR A 182 -15.12 12.41 -9.42
C THR A 182 -13.98 11.87 -10.28
N VAL A 183 -13.74 10.56 -10.26
CA VAL A 183 -12.72 9.91 -11.07
C VAL A 183 -13.02 10.02 -12.55
N GLU A 184 -14.29 9.84 -12.95
CA GLU A 184 -14.70 9.96 -14.34
C GLU A 184 -14.50 11.38 -14.88
N GLN A 185 -14.84 12.42 -14.11
CA GLN A 185 -14.59 13.81 -14.48
C GLN A 185 -13.09 14.07 -14.76
N HIS A 186 -12.20 13.58 -13.89
CA HIS A 186 -10.76 13.73 -14.07
C HIS A 186 -10.25 12.92 -15.27
N ARG A 187 -10.75 11.71 -15.48
CA ARG A 187 -10.44 10.90 -16.65
C ARG A 187 -10.85 11.58 -17.96
N MET A 188 -12.04 12.17 -18.01
CA MET A 188 -12.54 12.90 -19.19
C MET A 188 -11.72 14.15 -19.46
N SER A 189 -11.25 14.84 -18.43
CA SER A 189 -10.33 15.99 -18.57
C SER A 189 -8.86 15.58 -18.80
N ARG A 190 -8.57 14.28 -19.00
CA ARG A 190 -7.22 13.73 -19.19
C ARG A 190 -6.27 14.02 -18.03
N ASN A 191 -6.80 14.15 -16.84
CA ASN A 191 -6.10 14.48 -15.61
C ASN A 191 -6.19 13.32 -14.61
N SER A 192 -5.59 13.50 -13.46
CA SER A 192 -5.59 12.56 -12.34
C SER A 192 -5.96 13.25 -11.04
N ILE A 193 -6.29 12.45 -10.00
CA ILE A 193 -6.69 12.97 -8.70
C ILE A 193 -6.04 12.18 -7.57
N GLY A 194 -5.79 12.86 -6.44
CA GLY A 194 -5.26 12.26 -5.23
C GLY A 194 -6.30 11.44 -4.47
N SER A 195 -5.81 10.60 -3.58
CA SER A 195 -6.64 9.70 -2.78
C SER A 195 -6.05 9.45 -1.40
N ARG A 196 -6.88 8.97 -0.48
CA ARG A 196 -6.47 8.48 0.84
C ARG A 196 -6.99 7.06 1.02
N VAL A 197 -6.14 6.19 1.55
CA VAL A 197 -6.50 4.85 1.99
C VAL A 197 -6.46 4.82 3.50
N ASP A 198 -7.55 4.36 4.11
CA ASP A 198 -7.67 4.17 5.55
C ASP A 198 -7.55 2.68 5.86
N LEU A 199 -6.70 2.35 6.84
CA LEU A 199 -6.42 1.01 7.34
C LEU A 199 -6.86 0.92 8.79
N CYS A 200 -7.50 -0.17 9.15
CA CYS A 200 -7.76 -0.58 10.53
C CYS A 200 -7.06 -1.92 10.77
N VAL A 201 -6.26 -1.98 11.82
CA VAL A 201 -5.65 -3.23 12.29
C VAL A 201 -6.30 -3.59 13.61
N THR A 202 -6.76 -4.82 13.73
CA THR A 202 -7.37 -5.38 14.95
C THR A 202 -6.64 -6.63 15.43
N GLY A 203 -6.87 -7.03 16.68
CA GLY A 203 -6.27 -8.24 17.23
C GLY A 203 -4.78 -8.16 17.52
N VAL A 204 -4.20 -6.97 17.53
CA VAL A 204 -2.77 -6.79 17.85
C VAL A 204 -2.60 -7.03 19.36
N PRO A 205 -1.76 -8.00 19.78
CA PRO A 205 -1.52 -8.27 21.19
C PRO A 205 -0.99 -7.04 21.93
N LEU A 206 -1.44 -6.87 23.18
CA LEU A 206 -0.94 -5.82 24.06
C LEU A 206 0.59 -5.97 24.22
N GLY A 207 1.32 -4.86 24.06
CA GLY A 207 2.78 -4.83 24.20
C GLY A 207 3.56 -5.24 22.94
N LEU A 208 2.89 -5.64 21.87
CA LEU A 208 3.58 -5.87 20.58
C LEU A 208 4.19 -4.58 20.07
N GLY A 209 5.43 -4.62 19.65
CA GLY A 209 6.20 -3.47 19.14
C GLY A 209 7.49 -3.29 19.90
N GLU A 210 8.16 -2.18 19.67
CA GLU A 210 9.42 -1.79 20.30
C GLU A 210 9.37 -0.31 20.67
N PRO A 211 10.19 0.17 21.58
CA PRO A 211 10.31 1.61 21.83
C PRO A 211 11.08 2.34 20.71
N TRP A 212 10.91 3.66 20.62
CA TRP A 212 11.65 4.57 19.76
C TRP A 212 11.57 4.24 18.27
N PHE A 213 12.71 4.15 17.60
CA PHE A 213 12.84 4.06 16.13
C PHE A 213 12.24 2.78 15.53
N ASP A 214 12.25 1.69 16.27
CA ASP A 214 11.68 0.40 15.89
C ASP A 214 10.26 0.20 16.43
N GLY A 215 9.69 1.23 17.05
CA GLY A 215 8.32 1.23 17.52
C GLY A 215 7.31 0.96 16.41
N LEU A 216 6.13 0.53 16.79
CA LEU A 216 5.09 0.09 15.87
C LEU A 216 4.68 1.22 14.90
N GLU A 217 4.45 2.45 15.39
CA GLU A 217 4.13 3.59 14.53
C GLU A 217 5.29 3.99 13.60
N PRO A 218 6.55 4.15 14.08
CA PRO A 218 7.69 4.41 13.20
C PRO A 218 7.88 3.35 12.13
N ALA A 219 7.73 2.06 12.47
CA ALA A 219 7.87 0.95 11.52
C ALA A 219 6.76 0.98 10.46
N LEU A 220 5.50 1.16 10.88
CA LEU A 220 4.36 1.31 9.96
C LEU A 220 4.52 2.57 9.10
N ALA A 221 4.91 3.71 9.69
CA ALA A 221 5.10 4.96 8.95
C ALA A 221 6.15 4.79 7.84
N ARG A 222 7.30 4.19 8.16
CA ARG A 222 8.37 3.88 7.20
C ARG A 222 7.86 2.99 6.07
N ALA A 223 7.11 1.95 6.40
CA ALA A 223 6.53 1.03 5.42
C ALA A 223 5.52 1.74 4.51
N MET A 224 4.57 2.49 5.07
CA MET A 224 3.56 3.22 4.30
C MET A 224 4.16 4.30 3.40
N MET A 225 5.15 5.07 3.91
CA MET A 225 5.85 6.08 3.12
C MET A 225 6.77 5.50 2.04
N SER A 226 7.10 4.20 2.11
CA SER A 226 7.82 3.48 1.05
C SER A 226 6.93 3.11 -0.13
N ILE A 227 5.61 3.14 0.01
CA ILE A 227 4.68 2.87 -1.08
C ILE A 227 4.82 3.99 -2.15
N PRO A 228 5.03 3.65 -3.43
CA PRO A 228 5.12 4.66 -4.47
C PRO A 228 3.92 5.62 -4.48
N ALA A 229 4.20 6.91 -4.60
CA ALA A 229 3.25 8.02 -4.55
C ALA A 229 2.64 8.34 -3.18
N ALA A 230 2.96 7.63 -2.11
CA ALA A 230 2.61 8.07 -0.76
C ALA A 230 3.24 9.43 -0.44
N ARG A 231 2.49 10.30 0.26
CA ARG A 231 2.88 11.68 0.61
C ARG A 231 2.60 12.05 2.04
N GLY A 232 1.87 11.22 2.76
CA GLY A 232 1.57 11.44 4.16
C GLY A 232 1.00 10.19 4.80
N VAL A 233 1.26 10.05 6.08
CA VAL A 233 0.69 9.01 6.94
C VAL A 233 0.26 9.65 8.24
N THR A 234 -0.89 9.23 8.77
CA THR A 234 -1.37 9.62 10.09
C THR A 234 -1.83 8.40 10.86
N PHE A 235 -1.72 8.48 12.19
CA PHE A 235 -2.16 7.44 13.14
C PHE A 235 -3.27 7.99 14.02
N GLY A 236 -4.22 7.14 14.39
CA GLY A 236 -5.30 7.49 15.31
C GLY A 236 -6.05 8.76 14.87
N ARG A 237 -5.99 9.79 15.69
CA ARG A 237 -6.59 11.10 15.44
C ARG A 237 -5.78 12.02 14.53
N GLY A 238 -4.53 11.60 14.20
CA GLY A 238 -3.64 12.34 13.30
C GLY A 238 -3.35 13.76 13.78
N PHE A 239 -3.49 14.76 12.91
CA PHE A 239 -3.22 16.16 13.24
C PHE A 239 -4.30 16.82 14.12
N ASP A 240 -5.49 16.20 14.27
CA ASP A 240 -6.56 16.74 15.11
C ASP A 240 -6.16 16.79 16.60
N VAL A 241 -5.14 16.01 17.01
CA VAL A 241 -4.59 16.06 18.39
C VAL A 241 -4.08 17.44 18.80
N VAL A 242 -3.70 18.30 17.85
CA VAL A 242 -3.19 19.64 18.12
C VAL A 242 -4.26 20.55 18.77
N GLU A 243 -5.54 20.27 18.50
CA GLU A 243 -6.68 21.03 19.01
C GLU A 243 -7.24 20.45 20.32
N MET A 244 -6.69 19.32 20.81
CA MET A 244 -7.19 18.60 21.98
C MET A 244 -6.42 18.95 23.25
N SER A 245 -7.14 19.01 24.36
CA SER A 245 -6.53 18.99 25.69
C SER A 245 -6.14 17.57 26.11
N GLY A 246 -5.25 17.44 27.10
CA GLY A 246 -4.89 16.12 27.63
C GLY A 246 -6.09 15.33 28.17
N LEU A 247 -7.09 16.00 28.78
CA LEU A 247 -8.29 15.32 29.27
C LEU A 247 -9.20 14.79 28.14
N GLU A 248 -9.18 15.42 26.98
CA GLU A 248 -9.96 14.98 25.80
C GLU A 248 -9.24 13.86 25.04
N HIS A 249 -7.92 13.86 25.07
CA HIS A 249 -7.09 12.89 24.34
C HIS A 249 -6.88 11.61 25.13
N ASN A 250 -6.63 11.70 26.46
CA ASN A 250 -6.25 10.57 27.27
C ASN A 250 -7.41 9.58 27.46
N ASP A 251 -7.15 8.31 27.16
CA ASP A 251 -8.08 7.22 27.39
C ASP A 251 -7.77 6.53 28.73
N ALA A 252 -8.79 6.35 29.58
CA ALA A 252 -8.62 5.65 30.84
C ALA A 252 -8.44 4.14 30.60
N TRP A 253 -7.58 3.51 31.40
CA TRP A 253 -7.49 2.06 31.48
C TRP A 253 -8.64 1.49 32.29
N GLY A 254 -9.23 0.40 31.82
CA GLY A 254 -10.27 -0.38 32.48
C GLY A 254 -10.02 -1.88 32.27
N GLY A 255 -11.01 -2.69 32.60
CA GLY A 255 -10.87 -4.16 32.55
C GLY A 255 -10.28 -4.72 33.83
N THR A 256 -9.45 -5.73 33.70
CA THR A 256 -8.73 -6.39 34.84
C THR A 256 -7.22 -6.39 34.52
N ASP A 257 -6.38 -6.74 35.49
CA ASP A 257 -4.94 -6.89 35.30
C ASP A 257 -4.58 -7.91 34.19
N GLU A 258 -5.37 -8.96 34.10
CA GLU A 258 -5.20 -10.00 33.08
C GLU A 258 -5.70 -9.56 31.67
N LEU A 259 -6.72 -8.70 31.65
CA LEU A 259 -7.37 -8.22 30.42
C LEU A 259 -7.58 -6.69 30.48
N PRO A 260 -6.50 -5.91 30.48
CA PRO A 260 -6.60 -4.45 30.47
C PRO A 260 -7.09 -3.97 29.11
N LYS A 261 -7.89 -2.91 29.09
CA LYS A 261 -8.38 -2.27 27.87
C LYS A 261 -8.54 -0.77 28.04
N LEU A 262 -8.34 -0.02 26.98
CA LEU A 262 -8.67 1.39 26.93
C LEU A 262 -10.18 1.58 26.80
N MET A 263 -10.73 2.55 27.55
CA MET A 263 -12.19 2.75 27.70
C MET A 263 -12.74 3.85 26.77
N GLY A 264 -11.88 4.54 26.01
CA GLY A 264 -12.28 5.62 25.11
C GLY A 264 -13.09 5.14 23.90
N GLU A 265 -13.83 6.06 23.28
CA GLU A 265 -14.58 5.78 22.05
C GLU A 265 -13.64 5.56 20.83
N LYS A 266 -12.50 6.23 20.84
CA LYS A 266 -11.44 6.14 19.80
C LYS A 266 -10.09 6.01 20.49
N PRO A 267 -9.84 4.90 21.17
CA PRO A 267 -8.61 4.71 21.92
C PRO A 267 -7.41 4.67 20.98
N ASP A 268 -6.28 5.18 21.45
CA ASP A 268 -5.02 5.04 20.74
C ASP A 268 -4.59 3.56 20.73
N GLY A 269 -4.38 3.05 19.52
CA GLY A 269 -3.92 1.67 19.32
C GLY A 269 -2.46 1.43 19.68
N VAL A 270 -1.67 2.52 19.83
CA VAL A 270 -0.23 2.49 20.11
C VAL A 270 0.12 3.58 21.11
N LEU A 271 0.89 3.22 22.13
CA LEU A 271 1.48 4.15 23.10
C LEU A 271 2.97 3.86 23.24
N ALA A 272 3.81 4.87 23.07
CA ALA A 272 5.27 4.77 23.18
C ALA A 272 5.90 3.69 22.27
N GLY A 273 5.28 3.39 21.12
CA GLY A 273 5.73 2.39 20.16
C GLY A 273 5.19 0.97 20.38
N LEU A 274 4.39 0.78 21.44
CA LEU A 274 3.83 -0.51 21.84
C LEU A 274 2.31 -0.53 21.63
N ALA A 275 1.78 -1.66 21.15
CA ALA A 275 0.35 -1.85 20.97
C ALA A 275 -0.38 -1.85 22.31
N THR A 276 -1.58 -1.23 22.35
CA THR A 276 -2.44 -1.16 23.52
C THR A 276 -3.51 -2.27 23.57
N GLY A 277 -3.55 -3.13 22.55
CA GLY A 277 -4.64 -4.09 22.34
C GLY A 277 -5.88 -3.47 21.66
N SER A 278 -5.94 -2.14 21.54
CA SER A 278 -7.01 -1.44 20.81
C SER A 278 -6.74 -1.42 19.31
N PRO A 279 -7.79 -1.21 18.47
CA PRO A 279 -7.59 -1.09 17.03
C PRO A 279 -6.62 0.03 16.66
N ILE A 280 -5.70 -0.26 15.73
CA ILE A 280 -4.75 0.72 15.20
C ILE A 280 -5.32 1.28 13.89
N HIS A 281 -5.51 2.59 13.84
CA HIS A 281 -6.01 3.29 12.66
C HIS A 281 -4.86 4.03 11.97
N VAL A 282 -4.70 3.79 10.66
CA VAL A 282 -3.68 4.44 9.83
C VAL A 282 -4.33 5.01 8.58
N SER A 283 -4.02 6.25 8.24
CA SER A 283 -4.44 6.87 6.97
C SER A 283 -3.23 7.20 6.12
N VAL A 284 -3.25 6.81 4.84
CA VAL A 284 -2.15 7.04 3.89
C VAL A 284 -2.64 7.88 2.72
N ALA A 285 -2.03 9.06 2.54
CA ALA A 285 -2.33 9.95 1.44
C ALA A 285 -1.45 9.66 0.21
N PHE A 286 -2.09 9.55 -0.94
CA PHE A 286 -1.44 9.35 -2.23
C PHE A 286 -1.62 10.57 -3.11
N LYS A 287 -0.52 11.07 -3.70
CA LYS A 287 -0.59 12.14 -4.69
C LYS A 287 -1.29 11.68 -5.96
N PRO A 288 -1.81 12.61 -6.78
CA PRO A 288 -2.27 12.28 -8.12
C PRO A 288 -1.17 11.58 -8.94
N PRO A 289 -1.50 10.57 -9.75
CA PRO A 289 -0.57 10.02 -10.74
C PRO A 289 0.04 11.10 -11.62
N SER A 290 1.36 11.11 -11.77
CA SER A 290 2.08 12.16 -12.52
C SER A 290 2.00 11.98 -14.03
N SER A 291 1.79 10.75 -14.52
CA SER A 291 1.64 10.46 -15.94
C SER A 291 0.20 10.73 -16.35
N ILE A 292 -0.04 11.89 -16.97
CA ILE A 292 -1.38 12.32 -17.43
C ILE A 292 -1.32 12.66 -18.92
N ALA A 293 -2.47 12.56 -19.58
CA ALA A 293 -2.60 12.85 -21.01
C ALA A 293 -2.94 14.33 -21.30
N SER A 294 -2.99 15.19 -20.27
CA SER A 294 -2.99 16.64 -20.44
C SER A 294 -1.58 17.12 -20.75
N GLU A 295 -1.49 18.16 -21.58
CA GLU A 295 -0.22 18.80 -21.88
C GLU A 295 0.40 19.44 -20.63
N GLN A 296 1.69 19.22 -20.44
CA GLN A 296 2.48 19.79 -19.34
C GLN A 296 3.78 20.33 -19.92
N LEU A 297 4.37 21.34 -19.29
CA LEU A 297 5.69 21.83 -19.65
C LEU A 297 6.78 21.06 -18.91
N THR A 298 7.84 20.70 -19.63
CA THR A 298 9.04 20.06 -19.06
C THR A 298 10.30 20.55 -19.75
N LEU A 299 11.45 20.32 -19.11
CA LEU A 299 12.75 20.60 -19.71
C LEU A 299 13.08 19.50 -20.72
N ASN A 300 13.41 19.90 -21.97
CA ASN A 300 14.05 19.01 -22.92
C ASN A 300 15.56 18.96 -22.64
N LEU A 301 16.07 17.81 -22.26
CA LEU A 301 17.49 17.61 -21.89
C LEU A 301 18.45 17.66 -23.06
N ALA A 302 17.95 17.50 -24.30
CA ALA A 302 18.78 17.55 -25.50
C ALA A 302 18.98 18.98 -26.01
N THR A 303 18.04 19.90 -25.75
CA THR A 303 18.03 21.28 -26.27
C THR A 303 18.14 22.36 -25.19
N ASP A 304 18.09 21.97 -23.90
CA ASP A 304 18.02 22.87 -22.73
C ASP A 304 16.85 23.89 -22.78
N SER A 305 15.75 23.52 -23.46
CA SER A 305 14.57 24.37 -23.61
C SER A 305 13.35 23.79 -22.89
N ILE A 306 12.40 24.66 -22.51
CA ILE A 306 11.11 24.25 -21.96
C ILE A 306 10.19 23.93 -23.13
N GLU A 307 9.67 22.70 -23.13
CA GLU A 307 8.82 22.17 -24.20
C GLU A 307 7.55 21.53 -23.67
N PRO A 308 6.47 21.47 -24.47
CA PRO A 308 5.27 20.74 -24.08
C PRO A 308 5.49 19.24 -24.17
N LEU A 309 4.97 18.53 -23.18
CA LEU A 309 4.93 17.07 -23.09
C LEU A 309 3.50 16.59 -22.87
N VAL A 310 3.05 15.68 -23.71
CA VAL A 310 1.83 14.88 -23.51
C VAL A 310 2.23 13.44 -23.29
N VAL A 311 1.99 12.91 -22.10
CA VAL A 311 2.35 11.52 -21.78
C VAL A 311 1.27 10.59 -22.32
N GLY A 312 1.58 9.88 -23.41
CA GLY A 312 0.72 8.84 -23.97
C GLY A 312 0.76 7.56 -23.12
N GLY A 313 -0.18 6.64 -23.38
CA GLY A 313 -0.19 5.33 -22.76
C GLY A 313 -1.37 5.08 -21.80
N ARG A 314 -1.23 4.04 -20.98
CA ARG A 314 -2.28 3.55 -20.07
C ARG A 314 -1.98 4.01 -18.65
N HIS A 315 -2.68 5.04 -18.20
CA HIS A 315 -2.47 5.63 -16.87
C HIS A 315 -3.72 5.46 -16.00
N ASP A 316 -3.51 5.21 -14.71
CA ASP A 316 -4.57 5.22 -13.72
C ASP A 316 -4.96 6.68 -13.41
N PRO A 317 -6.23 7.07 -13.43
CA PRO A 317 -6.65 8.43 -13.03
C PRO A 317 -6.54 8.65 -11.52
N VAL A 318 -6.51 7.58 -10.72
CA VAL A 318 -6.41 7.59 -9.26
C VAL A 318 -5.68 6.34 -8.78
N LEU A 319 -4.95 6.42 -7.66
CA LEU A 319 -4.16 5.29 -7.12
C LEU A 319 -4.87 4.54 -6.00
N GLY A 320 -5.75 5.20 -5.24
CA GLY A 320 -6.37 4.66 -4.03
C GLY A 320 -6.89 3.23 -4.17
N PRO A 321 -7.75 2.93 -5.15
CA PRO A 321 -8.33 1.59 -5.29
C PRO A 321 -7.28 0.47 -5.42
N ARG A 322 -6.16 0.74 -6.07
CA ARG A 322 -5.05 -0.22 -6.20
C ARG A 322 -4.12 -0.24 -5.00
N ALA A 323 -4.07 0.86 -4.26
CA ALA A 323 -3.22 0.99 -3.08
C ALA A 323 -3.79 0.26 -1.86
N VAL A 324 -5.09 -0.04 -1.81
CA VAL A 324 -5.73 -0.74 -0.67
C VAL A 324 -5.00 -2.02 -0.32
N SER A 325 -4.85 -2.95 -1.27
CA SER A 325 -4.15 -4.22 -1.03
C SER A 325 -2.67 -4.06 -0.71
N VAL A 326 -2.04 -2.99 -1.19
CA VAL A 326 -0.63 -2.70 -0.89
C VAL A 326 -0.49 -2.17 0.54
N VAL A 327 -1.38 -1.29 0.99
CA VAL A 327 -1.40 -0.76 2.36
C VAL A 327 -1.62 -1.90 3.36
N GLU A 328 -2.57 -2.80 3.10
CA GLU A 328 -2.78 -4.01 3.93
C GLU A 328 -1.53 -4.89 3.96
N ALA A 329 -0.92 -5.14 2.82
CA ALA A 329 0.28 -5.97 2.72
C ALA A 329 1.46 -5.38 3.50
N MET A 330 1.69 -4.08 3.39
CA MET A 330 2.77 -3.41 4.11
C MET A 330 2.56 -3.46 5.62
N ALA A 331 1.32 -3.30 6.10
CA ALA A 331 1.00 -3.47 7.51
C ALA A 331 1.26 -4.90 7.99
N LYS A 332 0.80 -5.90 7.24
CA LYS A 332 1.03 -7.33 7.56
C LYS A 332 2.51 -7.67 7.65
N LEU A 333 3.33 -7.17 6.73
CA LEU A 333 4.78 -7.38 6.76
C LEU A 333 5.42 -6.81 8.03
N VAL A 334 5.07 -5.58 8.40
CA VAL A 334 5.59 -4.93 9.63
C VAL A 334 5.14 -5.67 10.88
N LEU A 335 3.85 -5.98 10.97
CA LEU A 335 3.29 -6.65 12.15
C LEU A 335 3.86 -8.07 12.33
N CYS A 336 4.07 -8.78 11.22
CA CYS A 336 4.69 -10.11 11.26
C CYS A 336 6.15 -10.03 11.74
N ASP A 337 6.94 -9.07 11.24
CA ASP A 337 8.33 -8.85 11.68
C ASP A 337 8.41 -8.52 13.18
N LEU A 338 7.59 -7.57 13.64
CA LEU A 338 7.54 -7.19 15.05
C LEU A 338 7.05 -8.32 15.95
N ALA A 339 6.05 -9.09 15.52
CA ALA A 339 5.54 -10.24 16.28
C ALA A 339 6.57 -11.38 16.37
N LEU A 340 7.33 -11.64 15.30
CA LEU A 340 8.43 -12.62 15.31
C LEU A 340 9.54 -12.17 16.26
N ARG A 341 9.95 -10.91 16.18
CA ARG A 341 10.99 -10.34 17.05
C ARG A 341 10.59 -10.32 18.51
N GLY A 342 9.31 -10.08 18.80
CA GLY A 342 8.75 -10.06 20.15
C GLY A 342 8.39 -11.43 20.72
N GLY A 343 8.56 -12.55 19.97
CA GLY A 343 8.24 -13.90 20.44
C GLY A 343 6.74 -14.22 20.53
N PHE A 344 5.87 -13.45 19.87
CA PHE A 344 4.41 -13.62 19.94
C PHE A 344 3.87 -14.85 19.19
N PHE A 345 4.74 -15.63 18.54
CA PHE A 345 4.38 -16.87 17.85
C PHE A 345 4.86 -18.14 18.57
N ASP A 346 5.56 -17.98 19.68
CA ASP A 346 6.25 -19.09 20.41
C ASP A 346 5.32 -19.83 21.39
N GLU A 347 4.00 -19.51 21.46
CA GLU A 347 2.99 -20.18 22.30
C GLU A 347 2.19 -21.25 21.54
#